data_42c15bea77c9434a8b4a20dab246e5cc
#
_entry.id   42c15bea77c9434a8b4a20dab246e5cc
#
_cell.length_a   1.000
_cell.length_b   1.000
_cell.length_c   1.000
_cell.angle_alpha   90.00
_cell.angle_beta   90.00
_cell.angle_gamma   90.00
#
_symmetry.space_group_name_H-M   'P 1'
#
loop_
_entity.id
_entity.type
_entity.pdbx_description
1 polymer ?
#
loop_
_entity_poly.entity_id
_entity_poly.type
_entity_poly.pdbx_seq_one_letter_code
_entity_poly.pdbx_strand_id
1 'polypeptide(L)'
;MKTRIALIPLMLVSLLMARESVGITQQPEQKKEFNLSYYDIRQDILEEKPSGEIIVEFEINEQGKVENPVIRDAFDVRLSDTIIDKVLMLDFKPALQNGRPVRVRYKLPILFK
;
A
#
# COMPACT_ATOMS: atom_id res chain seq x y z
N MET A 1 -22.67 -1.41 11.20
CA MET A 1 -22.10 -2.27 10.13
C MET A 1 -20.65 -1.88 9.91
N LYS A 2 -19.79 -2.87 9.79
CA LYS A 2 -18.36 -2.60 9.65
C LYS A 2 -18.00 -2.24 8.22
N THR A 3 -17.18 -1.20 8.05
CA THR A 3 -16.59 -0.90 6.76
C THR A 3 -15.55 -1.96 6.43
N ARG A 4 -15.66 -2.53 5.26
CA ARG A 4 -14.68 -3.49 4.79
C ARG A 4 -13.62 -2.77 3.97
N ILE A 5 -12.37 -3.12 4.25
CA ILE A 5 -11.23 -2.63 3.49
C ILE A 5 -10.59 -3.84 2.82
N ALA A 6 -10.48 -3.78 1.51
CA ALA A 6 -9.91 -4.87 0.74
C ALA A 6 -8.71 -4.36 -0.05
N LEU A 7 -7.67 -5.18 -0.10
CA LEU A 7 -6.51 -4.93 -0.95
C LEU A 7 -6.75 -5.55 -2.32
N ILE A 8 -6.26 -4.88 -3.35
CA ILE A 8 -6.18 -5.49 -4.68
C ILE A 8 -5.14 -6.62 -4.60
N PRO A 9 -5.40 -7.76 -5.27
CA PRO A 9 -4.46 -8.88 -5.24
C PRO A 9 -3.04 -8.46 -5.62
N LEU A 10 -2.07 -9.03 -4.94
CA LEU A 10 -0.65 -8.74 -5.17
C LEU A 10 -0.25 -8.90 -6.64
N MET A 11 -0.86 -9.85 -7.33
CA MET A 11 -0.60 -10.08 -8.76
C MET A 11 -0.90 -8.84 -9.61
N LEU A 12 -1.98 -8.10 -9.31
CA LEU A 12 -2.28 -6.86 -10.03
C LEU A 12 -1.27 -5.77 -9.75
N VAL A 13 -0.83 -5.65 -8.50
CA VAL A 13 0.20 -4.69 -8.12
C VAL A 13 1.50 -5.01 -8.85
N SER A 14 1.89 -6.27 -8.88
CA SER A 14 3.10 -6.71 -9.59
C SER A 14 3.03 -6.37 -11.08
N LEU A 15 1.86 -6.56 -11.69
CA LEU A 15 1.67 -6.23 -13.10
C LEU A 15 1.80 -4.73 -13.36
N LEU A 16 1.26 -3.90 -12.48
CA LEU A 16 1.40 -2.44 -12.58
C LEU A 16 2.86 -2.01 -12.48
N MET A 17 3.67 -2.72 -11.69
CA MET A 17 5.09 -2.42 -11.49
C MET A 17 5.98 -2.95 -12.62
N ALA A 18 5.49 -3.86 -13.45
CA ALA A 18 6.32 -4.58 -14.43
C ALA A 18 7.09 -3.65 -15.37
N ARG A 19 6.49 -2.51 -15.75
CA ARG A 19 7.13 -1.55 -16.65
C ARG A 19 8.26 -0.77 -15.99
N GLU A 20 8.18 -0.57 -14.65
CA GLU A 20 9.14 0.22 -13.89
C GLU A 20 10.25 -0.63 -13.29
N SER A 21 10.11 -1.95 -13.38
CA SER A 21 10.97 -2.91 -12.69
C SER A 21 11.81 -3.73 -13.64
N VAL A 22 12.32 -3.11 -14.71
CA VAL A 22 13.19 -3.80 -15.68
C VAL A 22 14.45 -4.31 -14.96
N GLY A 23 14.76 -5.61 -15.12
CA GLY A 23 15.90 -6.24 -14.48
C GLY A 23 15.62 -6.79 -13.08
N ILE A 24 14.42 -6.55 -12.53
CA ILE A 24 14.06 -7.11 -11.23
C ILE A 24 13.79 -8.61 -11.40
N THR A 25 14.50 -9.42 -10.61
CA THR A 25 14.35 -10.88 -10.63
C THR A 25 13.38 -11.40 -9.59
N GLN A 26 13.07 -10.59 -8.56
CA GLN A 26 12.08 -10.89 -7.55
C GLN A 26 11.36 -9.61 -7.17
N GLN A 27 10.03 -9.60 -7.26
CA GLN A 27 9.22 -8.48 -6.84
C GLN A 27 9.15 -8.41 -5.31
N PRO A 28 8.94 -7.22 -4.74
CA PRO A 28 8.75 -7.11 -3.31
C PRO A 28 7.49 -7.85 -2.87
N GLU A 29 7.52 -8.42 -1.68
CA GLU A 29 6.44 -9.21 -1.13
C GLU A 29 6.09 -8.72 0.27
N GLN A 30 4.80 -8.43 0.52
CA GLN A 30 4.35 -8.04 1.85
C GLN A 30 4.52 -9.19 2.82
N LYS A 31 5.16 -8.93 3.97
CA LYS A 31 5.26 -9.91 5.06
C LYS A 31 3.99 -9.99 5.87
N LYS A 32 3.22 -8.90 5.90
CA LYS A 32 1.93 -8.82 6.59
C LYS A 32 0.93 -8.14 5.69
N GLU A 33 -0.33 -8.55 5.78
CA GLU A 33 -1.38 -7.87 5.05
C GLU A 33 -1.57 -6.45 5.60
N PHE A 34 -1.87 -5.53 4.70
CA PHE A 34 -2.31 -4.20 5.10
C PHE A 34 -3.65 -4.33 5.82
N ASN A 35 -3.70 -3.85 7.04
CA ASN A 35 -4.91 -3.92 7.85
C ASN A 35 -5.20 -2.55 8.44
N LEU A 36 -6.34 -1.99 8.05
CA LEU A 36 -6.85 -0.76 8.61
C LEU A 36 -8.05 -1.12 9.47
N SER A 37 -7.86 -1.08 10.78
CA SER A 37 -8.90 -1.49 11.69
C SER A 37 -9.98 -0.41 11.82
N TYR A 38 -11.15 -0.84 12.29
CA TYR A 38 -12.28 0.05 12.58
C TYR A 38 -11.86 1.20 13.51
N TYR A 39 -10.97 0.93 14.46
CA TYR A 39 -10.53 1.92 15.45
C TYR A 39 -9.52 2.93 14.89
N ASP A 40 -8.94 2.64 13.75
CA ASP A 40 -7.98 3.55 13.13
C ASP A 40 -8.67 4.69 12.38
N ILE A 41 -9.94 4.56 12.10
CA ILE A 41 -10.71 5.55 11.34
C ILE A 41 -11.57 6.36 12.29
N ARG A 42 -11.59 7.66 12.09
CA ARG A 42 -12.42 8.57 12.90
C ARG A 42 -13.89 8.21 12.76
N GLN A 43 -14.62 8.30 13.88
CA GLN A 43 -16.01 7.90 13.95
C GLN A 43 -16.91 8.68 12.97
N ASP A 44 -16.67 9.97 12.81
CA ASP A 44 -17.43 10.79 11.89
C ASP A 44 -17.28 10.35 10.43
N ILE A 45 -16.09 9.89 10.07
CA ILE A 45 -15.84 9.35 8.73
C ILE A 45 -16.54 8.02 8.54
N LEU A 46 -16.49 7.14 9.55
CA LEU A 46 -17.16 5.84 9.50
C LEU A 46 -18.68 5.96 9.35
N GLU A 47 -19.28 6.94 10.02
CA GLU A 47 -20.72 7.18 9.94
C GLU A 47 -21.18 7.53 8.53
N GLU A 48 -20.31 8.13 7.74
CA GLU A 48 -20.59 8.45 6.35
C GLU A 48 -20.48 7.25 5.41
N LYS A 49 -20.05 6.09 5.93
CA LYS A 49 -19.87 4.84 5.17
C LYS A 49 -19.00 5.08 3.92
N PRO A 50 -17.72 5.45 4.11
CA PRO A 50 -16.88 5.78 2.98
C PRO A 50 -16.72 4.60 2.03
N SER A 51 -16.73 4.88 0.74
CA SER A 51 -16.48 3.87 -0.29
C SER A 51 -15.68 4.49 -1.42
N GLY A 52 -14.81 3.71 -2.01
CA GLY A 52 -13.96 4.17 -3.07
C GLY A 52 -12.59 3.55 -2.99
N GLU A 53 -11.65 4.12 -3.74
CA GLU A 53 -10.29 3.63 -3.82
C GLU A 53 -9.32 4.73 -3.40
N ILE A 54 -8.29 4.32 -2.66
CA ILE A 54 -7.15 5.18 -2.35
C ILE A 54 -5.91 4.49 -2.90
N ILE A 55 -5.10 5.22 -3.66
CA ILE A 55 -3.85 4.70 -4.19
C ILE A 55 -2.70 5.36 -3.45
N VAL A 56 -1.87 4.55 -2.81
CA VAL A 56 -0.67 4.99 -2.11
C VAL A 56 0.54 4.53 -2.90
N GLU A 57 1.43 5.45 -3.20
CA GLU A 57 2.68 5.15 -3.87
C GLU A 57 3.83 5.42 -2.90
N PHE A 58 4.76 4.49 -2.80
CA PHE A 58 5.89 4.62 -1.89
C PHE A 58 7.07 3.83 -2.42
N GLU A 59 8.21 4.02 -1.77
CA GLU A 59 9.41 3.26 -2.06
C GLU A 59 9.58 2.15 -1.04
N ILE A 60 10.10 1.02 -1.48
CA ILE A 60 10.53 -0.07 -0.61
C ILE A 60 12.04 -0.13 -0.71
N ASN A 61 12.72 0.12 0.40
CA ASN A 61 14.17 0.15 0.40
C ASN A 61 14.79 -1.26 0.44
N GLU A 62 16.10 -1.32 0.46
CA GLU A 62 16.83 -2.58 0.41
C GLU A 62 16.63 -3.46 1.65
N GLN A 63 16.13 -2.88 2.75
CA GLN A 63 15.77 -3.60 3.96
C GLN A 63 14.30 -3.98 4.01
N GLY A 64 13.52 -3.66 2.97
CA GLY A 64 12.11 -3.96 2.92
C GLY A 64 11.23 -2.95 3.65
N LYS A 65 11.77 -1.79 4.01
CA LYS A 65 11.02 -0.76 4.72
C LYS A 65 10.43 0.25 3.76
N VAL A 66 9.27 0.79 4.12
CA VAL A 66 8.56 1.80 3.34
C VAL A 66 9.16 3.18 3.60
N GLU A 67 9.38 3.92 2.51
CA GLU A 67 9.86 5.30 2.55
C GLU A 67 9.04 6.16 1.59
N ASN A 68 8.92 7.43 1.93
CA ASN A 68 8.32 8.47 1.09
C ASN A 68 6.93 8.12 0.56
N PRO A 69 5.96 7.75 1.43
CA PRO A 69 4.62 7.44 0.96
C PRO A 69 3.90 8.70 0.50
N VAL A 70 3.19 8.59 -0.61
CA VAL A 70 2.40 9.66 -1.21
C VAL A 70 1.03 9.10 -1.59
N ILE A 71 -0.03 9.79 -1.22
CA ILE A 71 -1.37 9.47 -1.69
C ILE A 71 -1.51 10.05 -3.11
N ARG A 72 -1.69 9.19 -4.09
CA ARG A 72 -1.83 9.61 -5.49
C ARG A 72 -3.27 9.93 -5.86
N ASP A 73 -4.19 9.17 -5.28
CA ASP A 73 -5.60 9.34 -5.54
C ASP A 73 -6.35 8.97 -4.27
N ALA A 74 -7.24 9.83 -3.83
CA ALA A 74 -7.99 9.60 -2.61
C ALA A 74 -9.40 10.13 -2.78
N PHE A 75 -10.40 9.26 -2.58
CA PHE A 75 -11.79 9.70 -2.60
C PHE A 75 -12.16 10.52 -1.35
N ASP A 76 -11.38 10.40 -0.28
CA ASP A 76 -11.61 11.12 0.97
C ASP A 76 -10.27 11.46 1.62
N VAL A 77 -9.92 12.75 1.56
CA VAL A 77 -8.62 13.23 2.09
C VAL A 77 -8.50 13.10 3.60
N ARG A 78 -9.62 12.98 4.32
CA ARG A 78 -9.60 12.82 5.77
C ARG A 78 -8.98 11.49 6.21
N LEU A 79 -8.92 10.52 5.30
CA LEU A 79 -8.31 9.22 5.55
C LEU A 79 -6.80 9.20 5.33
N SER A 80 -6.25 10.26 4.73
CA SER A 80 -4.86 10.27 4.28
C SER A 80 -3.86 10.03 5.39
N ASP A 81 -3.98 10.74 6.51
CA ASP A 81 -3.02 10.61 7.62
C ASP A 81 -3.02 9.18 8.19
N THR A 82 -4.20 8.61 8.40
CA THR A 82 -4.32 7.25 8.91
C THR A 82 -3.70 6.24 7.94
N ILE A 83 -3.95 6.41 6.66
CA ILE A 83 -3.39 5.53 5.63
C ILE A 83 -1.87 5.63 5.60
N ILE A 84 -1.33 6.83 5.62
CA ILE A 84 0.13 7.06 5.61
C ILE A 84 0.78 6.39 6.83
N ASP A 85 0.20 6.58 8.02
CA ASP A 85 0.74 5.98 9.24
C ASP A 85 0.78 4.46 9.15
N LYS A 86 -0.29 3.86 8.64
CA LYS A 86 -0.35 2.40 8.50
C LYS A 86 0.59 1.87 7.43
N VAL A 87 0.74 2.58 6.32
CA VAL A 87 1.64 2.19 5.25
C VAL A 87 3.09 2.21 5.72
N LEU A 88 3.46 3.21 6.55
CA LEU A 88 4.81 3.30 7.11
C LEU A 88 5.16 2.12 8.04
N MET A 89 4.15 1.41 8.54
CA MET A 89 4.35 0.25 9.40
C MET A 89 4.47 -1.07 8.63
N LEU A 90 4.30 -1.05 7.32
CA LEU A 90 4.39 -2.25 6.51
C LEU A 90 5.83 -2.75 6.41
N ASP A 91 5.97 -4.07 6.35
CA ASP A 91 7.22 -4.75 6.12
C ASP A 91 7.13 -5.59 4.86
N PHE A 92 8.19 -5.54 4.09
CA PHE A 92 8.30 -6.29 2.83
C PHE A 92 9.56 -7.13 2.81
N LYS A 93 9.51 -8.23 2.06
CA LYS A 93 10.73 -8.81 1.52
C LYS A 93 11.16 -7.89 0.38
N PRO A 94 12.40 -7.39 0.36
CA PRO A 94 12.79 -6.43 -0.66
C PRO A 94 12.81 -7.06 -2.05
N ALA A 95 12.68 -6.20 -3.07
CA ALA A 95 12.89 -6.63 -4.44
C ALA A 95 14.34 -7.04 -4.62
N LEU A 96 14.58 -8.03 -5.49
CA LEU A 96 15.92 -8.49 -5.81
C LEU A 96 16.21 -8.26 -7.29
N GLN A 97 17.43 -7.83 -7.56
CA GLN A 97 17.97 -7.76 -8.91
C GLN A 97 19.23 -8.62 -8.94
N ASN A 98 19.18 -9.73 -9.63
CA ASN A 98 20.29 -10.69 -9.69
C ASN A 98 20.74 -11.12 -8.28
N GLY A 99 19.79 -11.37 -7.38
CA GLY A 99 20.03 -11.81 -6.02
C GLY A 99 20.39 -10.72 -5.03
N ARG A 100 20.46 -9.47 -5.46
CA ARG A 100 20.79 -8.33 -4.59
C ARG A 100 19.55 -7.50 -4.26
N PRO A 101 19.33 -7.13 -3.00
CA PRO A 101 18.23 -6.26 -2.65
C PRO A 101 18.38 -4.90 -3.32
N VAL A 102 17.29 -4.40 -3.89
CA VAL A 102 17.26 -3.10 -4.53
C VAL A 102 16.02 -2.31 -4.10
N ARG A 103 16.13 -0.99 -4.15
CA ARG A 103 15.03 -0.08 -3.90
C ARG A 103 14.10 -0.06 -5.12
N VAL A 104 12.80 -0.11 -4.86
CA VAL A 104 11.80 -0.02 -5.93
C VAL A 104 10.64 0.87 -5.51
N ARG A 105 9.89 1.36 -6.48
CA ARG A 105 8.61 2.05 -6.26
C ARG A 105 7.51 1.01 -6.25
N TYR A 106 6.48 1.29 -5.44
CA TYR A 106 5.37 0.36 -5.23
C TYR A 106 4.07 1.15 -5.13
N LYS A 107 3.03 0.64 -5.74
CA LYS A 107 1.69 1.21 -5.66
C LYS A 107 0.79 0.25 -4.91
N LEU A 108 0.14 0.74 -3.88
CA LEU A 108 -0.79 -0.05 -3.08
C LEU A 108 -2.18 0.54 -3.21
N PRO A 109 -3.07 -0.10 -3.99
CA PRO A 109 -4.46 0.32 -4.04
C PRO A 109 -5.23 -0.26 -2.85
N ILE A 110 -6.02 0.58 -2.21
CA ILE A 110 -6.81 0.22 -1.05
C ILE A 110 -8.27 0.50 -1.38
N LEU A 111 -9.10 -0.54 -1.35
CA LEU A 111 -10.51 -0.42 -1.64
C LEU A 111 -11.33 -0.36 -0.34
N PHE A 112 -12.20 0.63 -0.27
CA PHE A 112 -13.22 0.76 0.77
C PHE A 112 -14.56 0.33 0.19
N LYS A 113 -15.21 -0.60 0.84
CA LYS A 113 -16.50 -1.13 0.40
C LYS A 113 -17.60 -0.87 1.41
#